data_afdf821328e8f8d1bee990a8aa77f494
#
_entry.id   afdf821328e8f8d1bee990a8aa77f494
#
_cell.length_a   1.000
_cell.length_b   1.000
_cell.length_c   1.000
_cell.angle_alpha   90.00
_cell.angle_beta   90.00
_cell.angle_gamma   90.00
#
_symmetry.space_group_name_H-M   'P 1'
#
loop_
_entity.id
_entity.type
_entity.pdbx_description
1 polymer ?
#
loop_
_entity_poly.entity_id
_entity_poly.type
_entity_poly.pdbx_seq_one_letter_code
_entity_poly.pdbx_strand_id
1 'polypeptide(L)'
;MFEEWLLDDQAALTRADEAGLLLDLASAGATVRRAVRLAGEAGLDRLRPEGRPRAVLVAGHGTGVVVGELLAALGGTVCPVTVLSPSLTDPAHPSARPGPQATASDLRSDLTLGLDWALPGWVGPSDLLLVLSTSGTEPGLISLAQLAYTRGCSVVSVSPTGSSLAGATLQVRGLPLPFDATGGALEPVPGLERDLPQEAPSALWGLLAPVLAFADRVGIVPIPLSSLQSAADQLDEVAVRCGPAADTYSNPAKSLAIQLDGMLPLLWADGPGTAAVARRFATMLSAEAARPAVTGTLPDVLTTQHGLLRGQLGAEPDEDDFFRDRTEEPDALRYKILLLRRIQPPAGGQHHSEPSSQTGPQSPPALQAQPEPDSALAPEPHPAPYAVARAHRLATDHRIGIQELTSAQPDTLGAMTELLALTDFAAVYLGLASSNPRVR
;
A
#
# COMPACT_ATOMS: atom_id res chain seq x y z
N MET A 1 28.39 -0.64 2.40
CA MET A 1 28.56 -1.90 3.17
C MET A 1 27.47 -1.92 4.20
N PHE A 2 26.80 -3.06 4.42
CA PHE A 2 25.74 -3.18 5.43
C PHE A 2 26.35 -3.29 6.83
N GLU A 3 25.87 -2.47 7.75
CA GLU A 3 26.40 -2.36 9.12
C GLU A 3 25.39 -2.96 10.10
N GLU A 4 25.39 -4.29 10.24
CA GLU A 4 24.44 -5.01 11.08
C GLU A 4 24.46 -4.56 12.55
N TRP A 5 25.65 -4.21 13.08
CA TRP A 5 25.82 -3.72 14.45
C TRP A 5 24.99 -2.46 14.75
N LEU A 6 24.69 -1.64 13.70
CA LEU A 6 23.90 -0.42 13.82
C LEU A 6 22.48 -0.74 14.30
N LEU A 7 21.93 -1.89 13.91
CA LEU A 7 20.57 -2.29 14.24
C LEU A 7 20.36 -2.55 15.74
N ASP A 8 21.41 -2.90 16.48
CA ASP A 8 21.34 -3.14 17.93
C ASP A 8 21.79 -1.91 18.76
N ASP A 9 22.33 -0.86 18.11
CA ASP A 9 22.67 0.39 18.78
C ASP A 9 21.57 1.44 18.54
N GLN A 10 20.62 1.55 19.47
CA GLN A 10 19.51 2.49 19.39
C GLN A 10 19.99 3.96 19.22
N ALA A 11 21.09 4.34 19.89
CA ALA A 11 21.60 5.70 19.79
C ALA A 11 22.24 5.97 18.42
N ALA A 12 22.89 4.98 17.84
CA ALA A 12 23.43 5.06 16.48
C ALA A 12 22.31 5.07 15.44
N LEU A 13 21.27 4.24 15.59
CA LEU A 13 20.09 4.27 14.74
C LEU A 13 19.40 5.63 14.74
N THR A 14 19.18 6.21 15.93
CA THR A 14 18.55 7.55 16.05
C THR A 14 19.39 8.63 15.36
N ARG A 15 20.71 8.53 15.41
CA ARG A 15 21.60 9.48 14.70
C ARG A 15 21.60 9.25 13.19
N ALA A 16 21.48 8.01 12.74
CA ALA A 16 21.42 7.67 11.31
C ALA A 16 20.07 8.06 10.69
N ASP A 17 18.99 8.05 11.47
CA ASP A 17 17.63 8.41 11.05
C ASP A 17 17.40 9.92 11.17
N GLU A 18 18.19 10.71 10.40
CA GLU A 18 18.08 12.18 10.38
C GLU A 18 16.69 12.66 9.93
N ALA A 19 16.04 11.91 9.05
CA ALA A 19 14.71 12.23 8.55
C ALA A 19 13.58 11.83 9.52
N GLY A 20 13.88 11.11 10.60
CA GLY A 20 12.88 10.67 11.59
C GLY A 20 11.89 9.64 11.09
N LEU A 21 12.29 8.82 10.10
CA LEU A 21 11.42 7.84 9.44
C LEU A 21 10.88 6.78 10.41
N LEU A 22 11.72 6.32 11.36
CA LEU A 22 11.30 5.34 12.36
C LEU A 22 10.24 5.91 13.32
N LEU A 23 10.36 7.19 13.69
CA LEU A 23 9.35 7.87 14.49
C LEU A 23 8.06 8.10 13.70
N ASP A 24 8.18 8.47 12.44
CA ASP A 24 7.05 8.64 11.55
C ASP A 24 6.26 7.33 11.40
N LEU A 25 6.93 6.21 11.13
CA LEU A 25 6.31 4.88 11.08
C LEU A 25 5.65 4.50 12.42
N ALA A 26 6.30 4.79 13.54
CA ALA A 26 5.75 4.51 14.87
C ALA A 26 4.50 5.35 15.18
N SER A 27 4.31 6.48 14.51
CA SER A 27 3.14 7.35 14.69
C SER A 27 1.93 6.96 13.84
N ALA A 28 2.04 5.91 13.02
CA ALA A 28 1.02 5.51 12.04
C ALA A 28 -0.36 5.25 12.67
N GLY A 29 -0.43 4.60 13.84
CA GLY A 29 -1.68 4.38 14.56
C GLY A 29 -2.37 5.69 15.01
N ALA A 30 -1.60 6.64 15.51
CA ALA A 30 -2.09 7.97 15.87
C ALA A 30 -2.57 8.74 14.61
N THR A 31 -1.87 8.58 13.49
CA THR A 31 -2.25 9.17 12.19
C THR A 31 -3.60 8.64 11.72
N VAL A 32 -3.86 7.33 11.81
CA VAL A 32 -5.18 6.75 11.48
C VAL A 32 -6.29 7.36 12.33
N ARG A 33 -6.13 7.38 13.66
CA ARG A 33 -7.15 7.91 14.58
C ARG A 33 -7.44 9.39 14.31
N ARG A 34 -6.39 10.16 14.04
CA ARG A 34 -6.50 11.60 13.73
C ARG A 34 -7.18 11.83 12.39
N ALA A 35 -6.80 11.10 11.34
CA ALA A 35 -7.36 11.24 10.01
C ALA A 35 -8.86 10.91 9.99
N VAL A 36 -9.28 9.84 10.68
CA VAL A 36 -10.70 9.48 10.82
C VAL A 36 -11.49 10.57 11.55
N ARG A 37 -10.96 11.11 12.65
CA ARG A 37 -11.60 12.20 13.39
C ARG A 37 -11.77 13.44 12.50
N LEU A 38 -10.72 13.86 11.80
CA LEU A 38 -10.77 15.02 10.91
C LEU A 38 -11.76 14.81 9.74
N ALA A 39 -11.86 13.61 9.20
CA ALA A 39 -12.86 13.28 8.18
C ALA A 39 -14.30 13.43 8.70
N GLY A 40 -14.56 13.00 9.93
CA GLY A 40 -15.85 13.19 10.62
C GLY A 40 -16.18 14.68 10.78
N GLU A 41 -15.23 15.49 11.28
CA GLU A 41 -15.35 16.94 11.46
C GLU A 41 -15.61 17.66 10.11
N ALA A 42 -14.98 17.18 9.01
CA ALA A 42 -15.19 17.71 7.66
C ALA A 42 -16.57 17.41 7.06
N GLY A 43 -17.38 16.60 7.73
CA GLY A 43 -18.76 16.35 7.34
C GLY A 43 -19.05 14.92 6.87
N LEU A 44 -18.09 14.00 6.94
CA LEU A 44 -18.30 12.59 6.57
C LEU A 44 -19.45 11.96 7.38
N ASP A 45 -19.57 12.28 8.67
CA ASP A 45 -20.63 11.76 9.55
C ASP A 45 -22.03 12.22 9.14
N ARG A 46 -22.12 13.35 8.44
CA ARG A 46 -23.38 13.94 7.96
C ARG A 46 -23.74 13.45 6.57
N LEU A 47 -22.82 12.80 5.87
CA LEU A 47 -23.07 12.29 4.54
C LEU A 47 -24.20 11.27 4.56
N ARG A 48 -25.17 11.44 3.67
CA ARG A 48 -26.30 10.52 3.46
C ARG A 48 -26.29 10.11 1.99
N PRO A 49 -25.57 9.02 1.65
CA PRO A 49 -25.49 8.57 0.27
C PRO A 49 -26.87 8.09 -0.21
N GLU A 50 -27.22 8.43 -1.43
CA GLU A 50 -28.45 7.95 -2.09
C GLU A 50 -28.30 6.52 -2.64
N GLY A 51 -27.11 5.95 -2.53
CA GLY A 51 -26.77 4.60 -2.96
C GLY A 51 -25.28 4.43 -3.14
N ARG A 52 -24.88 3.22 -3.53
CA ARG A 52 -23.50 2.91 -3.84
C ARG A 52 -23.14 3.38 -5.26
N PRO A 53 -21.95 3.96 -5.48
CA PRO A 53 -21.50 4.31 -6.83
C PRO A 53 -21.38 3.05 -7.70
N ARG A 54 -21.61 3.22 -9.02
CA ARG A 54 -21.45 2.15 -10.00
C ARG A 54 -19.99 1.75 -10.14
N ALA A 55 -19.09 2.73 -10.16
CA ALA A 55 -17.65 2.55 -10.19
C ALA A 55 -16.95 3.68 -9.43
N VAL A 56 -15.77 3.37 -8.92
CA VAL A 56 -14.88 4.33 -8.26
C VAL A 56 -13.62 4.49 -9.09
N LEU A 57 -13.25 5.72 -9.38
CA LEU A 57 -11.98 6.06 -9.98
C LEU A 57 -11.11 6.71 -8.91
N VAL A 58 -9.86 6.30 -8.82
CA VAL A 58 -8.89 6.89 -7.90
C VAL A 58 -7.79 7.54 -8.70
N ALA A 59 -7.57 8.82 -8.49
CA ALA A 59 -6.51 9.59 -9.12
C ALA A 59 -5.55 10.12 -8.06
N GLY A 60 -4.27 9.99 -8.31
CA GLY A 60 -3.18 10.46 -7.46
C GLY A 60 -1.84 10.03 -8.02
N HIS A 61 -0.78 10.40 -7.36
CA HIS A 61 0.59 9.92 -7.64
C HIS A 61 1.23 9.42 -6.34
N GLY A 62 2.40 8.77 -6.43
CA GLY A 62 3.12 8.26 -5.26
C GLY A 62 2.23 7.40 -4.35
N THR A 63 2.12 7.77 -3.09
CA THR A 63 1.30 7.08 -2.09
C THR A 63 -0.18 7.04 -2.47
N GLY A 64 -0.70 8.04 -3.19
CA GLY A 64 -2.09 8.05 -3.66
C GLY A 64 -2.44 6.87 -4.57
N VAL A 65 -1.51 6.41 -5.42
CA VAL A 65 -1.69 5.21 -6.25
C VAL A 65 -1.80 3.97 -5.37
N VAL A 66 -0.91 3.82 -4.39
CA VAL A 66 -0.92 2.68 -3.45
C VAL A 66 -2.24 2.62 -2.66
N VAL A 67 -2.74 3.77 -2.19
CA VAL A 67 -4.05 3.84 -1.51
C VAL A 67 -5.18 3.38 -2.43
N GLY A 68 -5.15 3.79 -3.71
CA GLY A 68 -6.12 3.33 -4.70
C GLY A 68 -6.08 1.82 -4.92
N GLU A 69 -4.90 1.22 -4.97
CA GLU A 69 -4.71 -0.23 -5.11
C GLU A 69 -5.16 -1.00 -3.86
N LEU A 70 -4.89 -0.46 -2.66
CA LEU A 70 -5.37 -1.03 -1.40
C LEU A 70 -6.90 -0.97 -1.33
N LEU A 71 -7.51 0.14 -1.75
CA LEU A 71 -8.97 0.26 -1.83
C LEU A 71 -9.54 -0.74 -2.84
N ALA A 72 -8.90 -0.90 -4.02
CA ALA A 72 -9.31 -1.88 -5.02
C ALA A 72 -9.25 -3.32 -4.49
N ALA A 73 -8.21 -3.65 -3.74
CA ALA A 73 -8.06 -4.95 -3.11
C ALA A 73 -9.11 -5.21 -2.02
N LEU A 74 -9.45 -4.21 -1.22
CA LEU A 74 -10.46 -4.30 -0.15
C LEU A 74 -11.90 -4.21 -0.70
N GLY A 75 -12.12 -3.44 -1.77
CA GLY A 75 -13.42 -3.29 -2.42
C GLY A 75 -13.83 -4.53 -3.21
N GLY A 76 -12.84 -5.31 -3.64
CA GLY A 76 -13.02 -6.62 -4.25
C GLY A 76 -14.07 -6.66 -5.35
N THR A 77 -15.05 -7.52 -5.18
CA THR A 77 -16.15 -7.74 -6.13
C THR A 77 -17.37 -6.84 -5.91
N VAL A 78 -17.37 -6.01 -4.85
CA VAL A 78 -18.55 -5.22 -4.45
C VAL A 78 -18.74 -4.01 -5.35
N CYS A 79 -17.63 -3.31 -5.66
CA CYS A 79 -17.63 -2.12 -6.51
C CYS A 79 -16.32 -2.06 -7.31
N PRO A 80 -16.37 -1.90 -8.65
CA PRO A 80 -15.17 -1.73 -9.43
C PRO A 80 -14.40 -0.48 -9.00
N VAL A 81 -13.12 -0.65 -8.63
CA VAL A 81 -12.20 0.45 -8.31
C VAL A 81 -11.11 0.48 -9.38
N THR A 82 -10.98 1.59 -10.07
CA THR A 82 -9.98 1.80 -11.12
C THR A 82 -9.01 2.89 -10.71
N VAL A 83 -7.74 2.55 -10.61
CA VAL A 83 -6.68 3.54 -10.37
C VAL A 83 -6.28 4.17 -11.69
N LEU A 84 -6.37 5.48 -11.77
CA LEU A 84 -5.97 6.26 -12.95
C LEU A 84 -4.47 6.53 -12.89
N SER A 85 -3.74 6.04 -13.87
CA SER A 85 -2.31 6.32 -13.98
C SER A 85 -2.08 7.74 -14.47
N PRO A 86 -1.14 8.49 -13.86
CA PRO A 86 -0.74 9.78 -14.37
C PRO A 86 0.01 9.62 -15.70
N SER A 87 -0.09 10.64 -16.54
CA SER A 87 0.70 10.82 -17.76
C SER A 87 1.44 12.16 -17.70
N LEU A 88 2.55 12.26 -18.43
CA LEU A 88 3.20 13.55 -18.57
C LEU A 88 2.39 14.42 -19.54
N THR A 89 2.17 15.67 -19.15
CA THR A 89 1.52 16.65 -20.02
C THR A 89 2.41 16.93 -21.22
N ASP A 90 1.87 16.85 -22.43
CA ASP A 90 2.56 17.32 -23.62
C ASP A 90 2.65 18.85 -23.53
N PRO A 91 3.86 19.44 -23.50
CA PRO A 91 4.03 20.89 -23.45
C PRO A 91 3.39 21.63 -24.66
N ALA A 92 3.03 20.90 -25.71
CA ALA A 92 2.29 21.43 -26.85
C ALA A 92 0.78 21.61 -26.59
N HIS A 93 0.22 21.03 -25.50
CA HIS A 93 -1.19 21.18 -25.18
C HIS A 93 -1.45 22.40 -24.27
N PRO A 94 -2.34 23.33 -24.68
CA PRO A 94 -2.56 24.61 -23.98
C PRO A 94 -3.22 24.52 -22.60
N SER A 95 -3.73 23.35 -22.20
CA SER A 95 -4.34 23.11 -20.88
C SER A 95 -3.34 23.15 -19.72
N ALA A 96 -2.04 23.05 -20.00
CA ALA A 96 -0.98 23.05 -18.99
C ALA A 96 -0.25 24.41 -18.86
N ARG A 97 -0.78 25.50 -19.42
CA ARG A 97 -0.13 26.80 -19.25
C ARG A 97 -0.37 27.33 -17.85
N PRO A 98 0.71 27.51 -17.04
CA PRO A 98 0.61 28.26 -15.80
C PRO A 98 0.01 29.63 -16.06
N GLY A 99 -0.80 30.11 -15.13
CA GLY A 99 -1.39 31.43 -15.23
C GLY A 99 -0.30 32.51 -15.41
N PRO A 100 -0.65 33.71 -15.92
CA PRO A 100 0.29 34.75 -16.27
C PRO A 100 1.14 35.32 -15.09
N GLN A 101 0.98 34.77 -13.89
CA GLN A 101 1.70 35.17 -12.69
C GLN A 101 2.72 34.14 -12.18
N ALA A 102 2.84 32.96 -12.83
CA ALA A 102 3.84 31.98 -12.44
C ALA A 102 5.24 32.46 -12.84
N THR A 103 6.17 32.52 -11.88
CA THR A 103 7.55 32.88 -12.13
C THR A 103 8.32 31.70 -12.70
N ALA A 104 9.42 31.93 -13.41
CA ALA A 104 10.26 30.87 -13.97
C ALA A 104 10.90 29.96 -12.89
N SER A 105 10.98 30.45 -11.65
CA SER A 105 11.39 29.65 -10.48
C SER A 105 10.30 28.70 -10.02
N ASP A 106 9.02 29.12 -10.09
CA ASP A 106 7.89 28.26 -9.72
C ASP A 106 7.70 27.10 -10.70
N LEU A 107 8.14 27.29 -11.97
CA LEU A 107 8.06 26.29 -13.03
C LEU A 107 9.14 25.20 -12.96
N ARG A 108 10.22 25.45 -12.22
CA ARG A 108 11.34 24.51 -12.08
C ARG A 108 11.25 23.62 -10.86
N SER A 109 10.36 23.93 -9.94
CA SER A 109 10.37 23.38 -8.58
C SER A 109 9.41 22.23 -8.36
N ASP A 110 8.58 21.82 -9.33
CA ASP A 110 7.56 20.82 -9.06
C ASP A 110 7.35 19.88 -10.25
N LEU A 111 7.90 18.66 -10.13
CA LEU A 111 7.67 17.59 -11.11
C LEU A 111 6.19 17.24 -11.27
N THR A 112 5.37 17.56 -10.27
CA THR A 112 3.93 17.29 -10.30
C THR A 112 3.18 18.25 -11.19
N LEU A 113 3.76 19.41 -11.57
CA LEU A 113 3.15 20.36 -12.49
C LEU A 113 2.97 19.78 -13.90
N GLY A 114 3.79 18.82 -14.30
CA GLY A 114 3.71 18.14 -15.59
C GLY A 114 2.84 16.88 -15.59
N LEU A 115 2.20 16.52 -14.49
CA LEU A 115 1.34 15.35 -14.42
C LEU A 115 -0.10 15.70 -14.82
N ASP A 116 -0.71 14.83 -15.62
CA ASP A 116 -2.11 14.92 -16.03
C ASP A 116 -2.78 13.55 -15.94
N TRP A 117 -4.11 13.54 -15.85
CA TRP A 117 -4.92 12.32 -15.76
C TRP A 117 -6.06 12.34 -16.76
N ALA A 118 -6.19 11.29 -17.51
CA ALA A 118 -7.30 11.12 -18.45
C ALA A 118 -8.53 10.53 -17.74
N LEU A 119 -9.66 11.22 -17.81
CA LEU A 119 -10.93 10.69 -17.34
C LEU A 119 -11.53 9.77 -18.41
N PRO A 120 -11.77 8.47 -18.15
CA PRO A 120 -12.36 7.55 -19.11
C PRO A 120 -13.71 8.04 -19.65
N GLY A 121 -13.98 7.79 -20.93
CA GLY A 121 -15.17 8.30 -21.62
C GLY A 121 -16.51 7.81 -21.07
N TRP A 122 -16.51 6.65 -20.37
CA TRP A 122 -17.70 6.03 -19.80
C TRP A 122 -18.13 6.61 -18.43
N VAL A 123 -17.29 7.48 -17.82
CA VAL A 123 -17.56 8.09 -16.51
C VAL A 123 -18.73 9.06 -16.58
N GLY A 124 -19.64 8.97 -15.64
CA GLY A 124 -20.86 9.75 -15.57
C GLY A 124 -21.45 9.91 -14.16
N PRO A 125 -22.74 10.28 -14.06
CA PRO A 125 -23.37 10.69 -12.79
C PRO A 125 -23.44 9.61 -11.70
N SER A 126 -23.39 8.35 -12.09
CA SER A 126 -23.43 7.22 -11.14
C SER A 126 -22.05 6.79 -10.64
N ASP A 127 -20.99 7.48 -11.07
CA ASP A 127 -19.62 7.14 -10.73
C ASP A 127 -19.05 8.13 -9.71
N LEU A 128 -17.99 7.72 -9.06
CA LEU A 128 -17.28 8.50 -8.04
C LEU A 128 -15.82 8.67 -8.43
N LEU A 129 -15.33 9.90 -8.37
CA LEU A 129 -13.90 10.21 -8.46
C LEU A 129 -13.34 10.50 -7.07
N LEU A 130 -12.35 9.74 -6.65
CA LEU A 130 -11.51 9.99 -5.47
C LEU A 130 -10.20 10.62 -5.95
N VAL A 131 -9.87 11.79 -5.45
CA VAL A 131 -8.61 12.49 -5.78
C VAL A 131 -7.73 12.56 -4.54
N LEU A 132 -6.55 11.96 -4.61
CA LEU A 132 -5.64 11.79 -3.48
C LEU A 132 -4.34 12.56 -3.71
N SER A 133 -4.01 13.45 -2.80
CA SER A 133 -2.79 14.24 -2.88
C SER A 133 -2.26 14.60 -1.49
N THR A 134 -0.96 14.44 -1.29
CA THR A 134 -0.26 14.87 -0.08
C THR A 134 0.09 16.35 -0.10
N SER A 135 0.16 16.99 -1.28
CA SER A 135 0.43 18.42 -1.47
C SER A 135 -0.84 19.24 -1.75
N GLY A 136 -1.75 18.69 -2.55
CA GLY A 136 -2.97 19.35 -3.00
C GLY A 136 -2.76 20.52 -3.97
N THR A 137 -1.61 20.56 -4.66
CA THR A 137 -1.20 21.65 -5.56
C THR A 137 -1.22 21.27 -7.03
N GLU A 138 -1.39 20.00 -7.37
CA GLU A 138 -1.27 19.42 -8.71
C GLU A 138 -2.38 19.95 -9.66
N PRO A 139 -2.02 20.74 -10.71
CA PRO A 139 -3.00 21.30 -11.63
C PRO A 139 -3.78 20.25 -12.41
N GLY A 140 -3.15 19.11 -12.75
CA GLY A 140 -3.81 18.00 -13.45
C GLY A 140 -4.94 17.37 -12.62
N LEU A 141 -4.73 17.19 -11.30
CA LEU A 141 -5.79 16.69 -10.40
C LEU A 141 -6.94 17.67 -10.25
N ILE A 142 -6.64 18.97 -10.19
CA ILE A 142 -7.65 20.04 -10.15
C ILE A 142 -8.49 20.02 -11.42
N SER A 143 -7.83 19.94 -12.59
CA SER A 143 -8.48 19.88 -13.89
C SER A 143 -9.34 18.61 -14.03
N LEU A 144 -8.84 17.47 -13.54
CA LEU A 144 -9.57 16.21 -13.53
C LEU A 144 -10.86 16.30 -12.69
N ALA A 145 -10.80 16.92 -11.50
CA ALA A 145 -11.96 17.11 -10.62
C ALA A 145 -13.03 17.98 -11.30
N GLN A 146 -12.61 19.05 -11.97
CA GLN A 146 -13.51 19.93 -12.74
C GLN A 146 -14.15 19.19 -13.94
N LEU A 147 -13.34 18.39 -14.68
CA LEU A 147 -13.84 17.58 -15.79
C LEU A 147 -14.85 16.53 -15.33
N ALA A 148 -14.57 15.84 -14.21
CA ALA A 148 -15.49 14.86 -13.63
C ALA A 148 -16.84 15.50 -13.27
N TYR A 149 -16.81 16.68 -12.65
CA TYR A 149 -18.02 17.44 -12.32
C TYR A 149 -18.84 17.80 -13.58
N THR A 150 -18.20 18.24 -14.67
CA THR A 150 -18.92 18.57 -15.92
C THR A 150 -19.64 17.36 -16.52
N ARG A 151 -19.19 16.13 -16.22
CA ARG A 151 -19.84 14.87 -16.60
C ARG A 151 -20.86 14.37 -15.56
N GLY A 152 -21.08 15.15 -14.50
CA GLY A 152 -21.99 14.82 -13.41
C GLY A 152 -21.44 13.81 -12.40
N CYS A 153 -20.17 13.39 -12.52
CA CYS A 153 -19.52 12.49 -11.60
C CYS A 153 -19.34 13.15 -10.23
N SER A 154 -19.61 12.41 -9.16
CA SER A 154 -19.33 12.88 -7.79
C SER A 154 -17.84 12.93 -7.54
N VAL A 155 -17.37 13.99 -6.83
CA VAL A 155 -15.94 14.17 -6.53
C VAL A 155 -15.70 14.21 -5.03
N VAL A 156 -14.72 13.45 -4.57
CA VAL A 156 -14.19 13.49 -3.20
C VAL A 156 -12.67 13.65 -3.30
N SER A 157 -12.09 14.54 -2.53
CA SER A 157 -10.64 14.65 -2.43
C SER A 157 -10.14 14.39 -1.03
N VAL A 158 -8.92 13.84 -0.92
CA VAL A 158 -8.15 13.81 0.34
C VAL A 158 -6.88 14.61 0.08
N SER A 159 -6.79 15.76 0.73
CA SER A 159 -5.68 16.70 0.50
C SER A 159 -5.52 17.65 1.69
N PRO A 160 -4.38 18.37 1.82
CA PRO A 160 -4.19 19.33 2.90
C PRO A 160 -5.30 20.38 2.94
N THR A 161 -5.72 20.72 4.17
CA THR A 161 -6.75 21.74 4.40
C THR A 161 -6.34 23.08 3.80
N GLY A 162 -7.23 23.69 3.03
CA GLY A 162 -6.95 24.97 2.37
C GLY A 162 -6.10 24.88 1.11
N SER A 163 -5.72 23.68 0.67
CA SER A 163 -5.01 23.49 -0.59
C SER A 163 -5.85 23.87 -1.80
N SER A 164 -5.18 24.08 -2.93
CA SER A 164 -5.84 24.40 -4.21
C SER A 164 -6.81 23.30 -4.63
N LEU A 165 -6.46 22.03 -4.41
CA LEU A 165 -7.32 20.88 -4.70
C LEU A 165 -8.55 20.85 -3.78
N ALA A 166 -8.39 21.11 -2.47
CA ALA A 166 -9.52 21.20 -1.54
C ALA A 166 -10.49 22.29 -1.95
N GLY A 167 -9.95 23.48 -2.34
CA GLY A 167 -10.74 24.60 -2.87
C GLY A 167 -11.49 24.24 -4.16
N ALA A 168 -10.82 23.61 -5.12
CA ALA A 168 -11.43 23.14 -6.35
C ALA A 168 -12.53 22.10 -6.11
N THR A 169 -12.32 21.19 -5.16
CA THR A 169 -13.33 20.19 -4.76
C THR A 169 -14.58 20.85 -4.20
N LEU A 170 -14.45 21.88 -3.37
CA LEU A 170 -15.59 22.66 -2.89
C LEU A 170 -16.33 23.38 -4.03
N GLN A 171 -15.59 23.96 -5.00
CA GLN A 171 -16.19 24.65 -6.15
C GLN A 171 -17.06 23.70 -7.00
N VAL A 172 -16.67 22.45 -7.14
CA VAL A 172 -17.44 21.41 -7.84
C VAL A 172 -18.46 20.70 -6.93
N ARG A 173 -18.77 21.27 -5.75
CA ARG A 173 -19.71 20.73 -4.77
C ARG A 173 -19.34 19.32 -4.30
N GLY A 174 -18.06 18.97 -4.36
CA GLY A 174 -17.52 17.71 -3.84
C GLY A 174 -17.24 17.79 -2.35
N LEU A 175 -16.77 16.69 -1.79
CA LEU A 175 -16.39 16.56 -0.37
C LEU A 175 -14.86 16.56 -0.24
N PRO A 176 -14.24 17.65 0.24
CA PRO A 176 -12.82 17.62 0.59
C PRO A 176 -12.65 17.03 1.99
N LEU A 177 -11.94 15.92 2.09
CA LEU A 177 -11.50 15.30 3.35
C LEU A 177 -10.09 15.80 3.66
N PRO A 178 -9.82 16.22 4.90
CA PRO A 178 -8.51 16.71 5.28
C PRO A 178 -7.45 15.62 5.28
N PHE A 179 -6.31 15.91 4.64
CA PHE A 179 -5.06 15.21 4.85
C PHE A 179 -4.21 16.02 5.83
N ASP A 180 -3.75 15.39 6.87
CA ASP A 180 -2.86 16.00 7.85
C ASP A 180 -1.60 15.13 7.98
N ALA A 181 -0.53 15.59 7.36
CA ALA A 181 0.79 15.01 7.53
C ALA A 181 1.36 15.47 8.88
N THR A 182 1.19 14.67 9.93
CA THR A 182 1.75 14.95 11.26
C THR A 182 3.25 14.66 11.36
N GLY A 183 3.78 13.82 10.49
CA GLY A 183 5.20 13.76 10.21
C GLY A 183 5.53 15.01 9.40
N GLY A 184 6.29 15.96 9.92
CA GLY A 184 6.63 17.19 9.19
C GLY A 184 7.06 16.86 7.77
N ALA A 185 6.86 17.79 6.84
CA ALA A 185 7.47 17.69 5.53
C ALA A 185 8.93 17.25 5.79
N LEU A 186 9.32 16.10 5.23
CA LEU A 186 10.70 15.62 5.38
C LEU A 186 11.62 16.79 5.02
N GLU A 187 12.49 17.18 5.94
CA GLU A 187 13.44 18.25 5.66
C GLU A 187 14.21 17.88 4.40
N PRO A 188 14.38 18.81 3.44
CA PRO A 188 15.09 18.53 2.21
C PRO A 188 16.48 17.98 2.52
N VAL A 189 16.77 16.77 2.11
CA VAL A 189 18.08 16.16 2.31
C VAL A 189 19.10 16.97 1.51
N PRO A 190 20.17 17.49 2.14
CA PRO A 190 21.22 18.24 1.44
C PRO A 190 21.81 17.37 0.31
N GLY A 191 21.81 17.89 -0.93
CA GLY A 191 22.36 17.20 -2.08
C GLY A 191 21.36 16.41 -2.93
N LEU A 192 20.13 16.23 -2.48
CA LEU A 192 19.03 15.76 -3.34
C LEU A 192 18.48 16.95 -4.15
N GLU A 193 18.08 16.72 -5.39
CA GLU A 193 17.36 17.74 -6.15
C GLU A 193 16.10 18.12 -5.36
N ARG A 194 15.98 19.41 -5.00
CA ARG A 194 14.89 19.94 -4.18
C ARG A 194 13.50 19.77 -4.82
N ASP A 195 13.48 19.31 -6.05
CA ASP A 195 12.28 19.24 -6.89
C ASP A 195 11.61 17.87 -6.84
N LEU A 196 12.19 16.89 -6.12
CA LEU A 196 11.57 15.56 -5.96
C LEU A 196 10.69 15.55 -4.71
N PRO A 197 9.38 15.38 -4.86
CA PRO A 197 8.49 15.28 -3.72
C PRO A 197 8.83 14.03 -2.90
N GLN A 198 9.24 14.23 -1.64
CA GLN A 198 9.44 13.15 -0.69
C GLN A 198 8.18 13.04 0.17
N GLU A 199 7.59 11.87 0.19
CA GLU A 199 6.41 11.58 1.02
C GLU A 199 6.86 10.83 2.27
N ALA A 200 6.43 11.29 3.44
CA ALA A 200 6.64 10.56 4.68
C ALA A 200 5.93 9.19 4.61
N PRO A 201 6.53 8.11 5.12
CA PRO A 201 5.91 6.78 5.11
C PRO A 201 4.51 6.74 5.71
N SER A 202 4.24 7.51 6.77
CA SER A 202 2.92 7.62 7.42
C SER A 202 1.86 8.31 6.56
N ALA A 203 2.24 9.00 5.48
CA ALA A 203 1.30 9.59 4.53
C ALA A 203 0.32 8.56 3.96
N LEU A 204 0.75 7.29 3.86
CA LEU A 204 -0.12 6.18 3.49
C LEU A 204 -1.37 6.12 4.37
N TRP A 205 -1.19 6.15 5.68
CA TRP A 205 -2.28 6.05 6.64
C TRP A 205 -3.11 7.33 6.72
N GLY A 206 -2.48 8.48 6.53
CA GLY A 206 -3.15 9.78 6.44
C GLY A 206 -4.10 9.88 5.24
N LEU A 207 -3.77 9.24 4.12
CA LEU A 207 -4.64 9.16 2.94
C LEU A 207 -5.62 7.98 3.02
N LEU A 208 -5.17 6.79 3.46
CA LEU A 208 -5.96 5.57 3.42
C LEU A 208 -7.12 5.61 4.43
N ALA A 209 -6.89 6.06 5.66
CA ALA A 209 -7.89 6.03 6.71
C ALA A 209 -9.16 6.82 6.38
N PRO A 210 -9.10 8.09 5.91
CA PRO A 210 -10.30 8.82 5.49
C PRO A 210 -10.96 8.22 4.24
N VAL A 211 -10.19 7.63 3.32
CA VAL A 211 -10.72 6.92 2.16
C VAL A 211 -11.53 5.70 2.58
N LEU A 212 -11.02 4.89 3.53
CA LEU A 212 -11.73 3.71 4.03
C LEU A 212 -12.98 4.09 4.82
N ALA A 213 -12.91 5.11 5.69
CA ALA A 213 -14.07 5.63 6.40
C ALA A 213 -15.15 6.15 5.44
N PHE A 214 -14.76 6.80 4.35
CA PHE A 214 -15.67 7.23 3.30
C PHE A 214 -16.24 6.03 2.54
N ALA A 215 -15.40 5.04 2.17
CA ALA A 215 -15.80 3.86 1.43
C ALA A 215 -16.85 3.01 2.19
N ASP A 216 -16.70 2.89 3.52
CA ASP A 216 -17.72 2.28 4.38
C ASP A 216 -19.03 3.06 4.32
N ARG A 217 -18.95 4.38 4.44
CA ARG A 217 -20.12 5.26 4.45
C ARG A 217 -20.96 5.18 3.18
N VAL A 218 -20.33 4.97 2.03
CA VAL A 218 -21.01 4.88 0.73
C VAL A 218 -21.21 3.43 0.25
N GLY A 219 -20.89 2.45 1.10
CA GLY A 219 -21.13 1.03 0.85
C GLY A 219 -20.22 0.40 -0.21
N ILE A 220 -19.02 0.93 -0.41
CA ILE A 220 -17.98 0.36 -1.29
C ILE A 220 -17.30 -0.81 -0.60
N VAL A 221 -16.90 -0.61 0.66
CA VAL A 221 -16.22 -1.62 1.49
C VAL A 221 -16.83 -1.58 2.89
N PRO A 222 -17.27 -2.70 3.47
CA PRO A 222 -17.78 -2.74 4.83
C PRO A 222 -16.61 -2.75 5.85
N ILE A 223 -16.06 -1.58 6.12
CA ILE A 223 -14.99 -1.37 7.09
C ILE A 223 -15.49 -0.40 8.17
N PRO A 224 -16.21 -0.88 9.18
CA PRO A 224 -16.74 -0.04 10.22
C PRO A 224 -15.63 0.67 11.00
N LEU A 225 -15.96 1.75 11.67
CA LEU A 225 -15.02 2.55 12.46
C LEU A 225 -14.22 1.69 13.47
N SER A 226 -14.83 0.65 14.02
CA SER A 226 -14.14 -0.30 14.93
C SER A 226 -12.99 -1.03 14.24
N SER A 227 -13.11 -1.39 12.96
CA SER A 227 -12.03 -2.03 12.21
C SER A 227 -10.87 -1.06 11.98
N LEU A 228 -11.15 0.23 11.71
CA LEU A 228 -10.11 1.26 11.62
C LEU A 228 -9.42 1.51 12.95
N GLN A 229 -10.15 1.45 14.07
CA GLN A 229 -9.57 1.52 15.40
C GLN A 229 -8.68 0.32 15.68
N SER A 230 -9.14 -0.90 15.36
CA SER A 230 -8.33 -2.12 15.49
C SER A 230 -7.07 -2.07 14.63
N ALA A 231 -7.16 -1.54 13.40
CA ALA A 231 -5.98 -1.35 12.54
C ALA A 231 -4.99 -0.33 13.17
N ALA A 232 -5.49 0.74 13.78
CA ALA A 232 -4.64 1.69 14.50
C ALA A 232 -3.95 1.08 15.72
N ASP A 233 -4.66 0.27 16.49
CA ASP A 233 -4.10 -0.45 17.66
C ASP A 233 -3.03 -1.45 17.20
N GLN A 234 -3.28 -2.15 16.09
CA GLN A 234 -2.32 -3.08 15.49
C GLN A 234 -1.06 -2.37 14.98
N LEU A 235 -1.19 -1.17 14.39
CA LEU A 235 -0.04 -0.36 14.00
C LEU A 235 0.83 0.00 15.21
N ASP A 236 0.21 0.36 16.34
CA ASP A 236 0.94 0.64 17.58
C ASP A 236 1.64 -0.62 18.12
N GLU A 237 0.99 -1.80 18.05
CA GLU A 237 1.61 -3.09 18.41
C GLU A 237 2.82 -3.43 17.54
N VAL A 238 2.69 -3.25 16.21
CA VAL A 238 3.81 -3.47 15.29
C VAL A 238 4.92 -2.46 15.54
N ALA A 239 4.60 -1.19 15.83
CA ALA A 239 5.59 -0.17 16.17
C ALA A 239 6.40 -0.53 17.43
N VAL A 240 5.76 -1.12 18.43
CA VAL A 240 6.47 -1.64 19.64
C VAL A 240 7.37 -2.83 19.26
N ARG A 241 6.85 -3.79 18.50
CA ARG A 241 7.57 -5.01 18.10
C ARG A 241 8.72 -4.75 17.14
N CYS A 242 8.52 -3.80 16.19
CA CYS A 242 9.49 -3.45 15.17
C CYS A 242 10.28 -2.18 15.48
N GLY A 243 10.08 -1.55 16.63
CA GLY A 243 10.74 -0.31 17.01
C GLY A 243 12.25 -0.47 17.25
N PRO A 244 12.99 0.65 17.29
CA PRO A 244 14.46 0.62 17.41
C PRO A 244 14.97 0.02 18.72
N ALA A 245 14.17 0.07 19.80
CA ALA A 245 14.52 -0.49 21.10
C ALA A 245 14.43 -2.01 21.19
N ALA A 246 13.75 -2.68 20.27
CA ALA A 246 13.66 -4.13 20.25
C ALA A 246 14.96 -4.73 19.66
N ASP A 247 15.51 -5.75 20.33
CA ASP A 247 16.72 -6.43 19.87
C ASP A 247 16.51 -7.09 18.51
N THR A 248 17.53 -7.12 17.67
CA THR A 248 17.47 -7.64 16.31
C THR A 248 16.88 -9.05 16.22
N TYR A 249 17.22 -9.94 17.16
CA TYR A 249 16.73 -11.33 17.13
C TYR A 249 15.22 -11.44 17.40
N SER A 250 14.61 -10.48 18.10
CA SER A 250 13.18 -10.45 18.41
C SER A 250 12.39 -9.52 17.48
N ASN A 251 13.08 -8.69 16.70
CA ASN A 251 12.50 -7.70 15.82
C ASN A 251 12.39 -8.26 14.39
N PRO A 252 11.17 -8.58 13.91
CA PRO A 252 11.01 -9.20 12.60
C PRO A 252 11.39 -8.28 11.44
N ALA A 253 11.30 -6.96 11.60
CA ALA A 253 11.66 -6.00 10.57
C ALA A 253 13.19 -5.87 10.43
N LYS A 254 13.93 -5.83 11.55
CA LYS A 254 15.41 -5.86 11.54
C LYS A 254 15.93 -7.18 10.95
N SER A 255 15.34 -8.30 11.38
CA SER A 255 15.69 -9.62 10.83
C SER A 255 15.45 -9.70 9.32
N LEU A 256 14.34 -9.12 8.83
CA LEU A 256 14.04 -9.07 7.40
C LEU A 256 15.05 -8.18 6.66
N ALA A 257 15.43 -7.04 7.23
CA ALA A 257 16.43 -6.13 6.63
C ALA A 257 17.79 -6.83 6.45
N ILE A 258 18.26 -7.55 7.49
CA ILE A 258 19.51 -8.35 7.41
C ILE A 258 19.41 -9.41 6.29
N GLN A 259 18.29 -10.09 6.21
CA GLN A 259 18.08 -11.15 5.21
C GLN A 259 17.99 -10.62 3.77
N LEU A 260 17.74 -9.34 3.58
CA LEU A 260 17.67 -8.68 2.28
C LEU A 260 18.99 -8.01 1.88
N ASP A 261 19.96 -7.94 2.78
CA ASP A 261 21.25 -7.36 2.41
C ASP A 261 21.94 -8.21 1.32
N GLY A 262 22.45 -7.55 0.30
CA GLY A 262 23.07 -8.18 -0.87
C GLY A 262 22.11 -9.00 -1.73
N MET A 263 20.80 -9.00 -1.44
CA MET A 263 19.81 -9.77 -2.18
C MET A 263 18.98 -8.87 -3.10
N LEU A 264 18.45 -9.46 -4.17
CA LEU A 264 17.43 -8.87 -5.04
C LEU A 264 16.09 -9.56 -4.74
N PRO A 265 15.17 -8.85 -4.04
CA PRO A 265 13.93 -9.48 -3.60
C PRO A 265 12.96 -9.72 -4.76
N LEU A 266 12.42 -10.94 -4.84
CA LEU A 266 11.25 -11.29 -5.65
C LEU A 266 10.05 -11.33 -4.71
N LEU A 267 9.21 -10.29 -4.76
CA LEU A 267 8.07 -10.12 -3.86
C LEU A 267 6.84 -10.78 -4.49
N TRP A 268 6.56 -12.00 -4.08
CA TRP A 268 5.43 -12.78 -4.58
C TRP A 268 4.25 -12.68 -3.62
N ALA A 269 3.07 -12.47 -4.16
CA ALA A 269 1.85 -12.27 -3.38
C ALA A 269 0.83 -13.37 -3.67
N ASP A 270 0.07 -13.78 -2.67
CA ASP A 270 -0.95 -14.81 -2.81
C ASP A 270 -2.36 -14.29 -3.13
N GLY A 271 -2.54 -12.97 -3.21
CA GLY A 271 -3.81 -12.35 -3.52
C GLY A 271 -3.71 -10.85 -3.76
N PRO A 272 -4.85 -10.17 -4.08
CA PRO A 272 -4.85 -8.73 -4.40
C PRO A 272 -4.34 -7.85 -3.26
N GLY A 273 -4.74 -8.13 -2.01
CA GLY A 273 -4.32 -7.38 -0.84
C GLY A 273 -2.82 -7.47 -0.61
N THR A 274 -2.27 -8.69 -0.61
CA THR A 274 -0.83 -8.91 -0.47
C THR A 274 -0.03 -8.39 -1.67
N ALA A 275 -0.64 -8.34 -2.88
CA ALA A 275 -0.03 -7.72 -4.05
C ALA A 275 0.15 -6.21 -3.89
N ALA A 276 -0.85 -5.51 -3.31
CA ALA A 276 -0.73 -4.09 -3.02
C ALA A 276 0.35 -3.83 -1.96
N VAL A 277 0.45 -4.69 -0.92
CA VAL A 277 1.54 -4.65 0.06
C VAL A 277 2.90 -4.86 -0.61
N ALA A 278 3.03 -5.86 -1.49
CA ALA A 278 4.28 -6.13 -2.21
C ALA A 278 4.74 -4.93 -3.05
N ARG A 279 3.81 -4.25 -3.75
CA ARG A 279 4.13 -3.03 -4.51
C ARG A 279 4.56 -1.88 -3.60
N ARG A 280 3.87 -1.67 -2.48
CA ARG A 280 4.29 -0.69 -1.47
C ARG A 280 5.70 -1.00 -0.97
N PHE A 281 5.97 -2.25 -0.61
CA PHE A 281 7.29 -2.66 -0.13
C PHE A 281 8.37 -2.42 -1.18
N ALA A 282 8.14 -2.76 -2.46
CA ALA A 282 9.06 -2.46 -3.55
C ALA A 282 9.34 -0.96 -3.68
N THR A 283 8.32 -0.11 -3.51
CA THR A 283 8.47 1.35 -3.51
C THR A 283 9.33 1.81 -2.33
N MET A 284 9.06 1.31 -1.12
CA MET A 284 9.85 1.65 0.07
C MET A 284 11.30 1.19 -0.02
N LEU A 285 11.55 -0.02 -0.53
CA LEU A 285 12.90 -0.53 -0.78
C LEU A 285 13.67 0.37 -1.77
N SER A 286 13.00 0.86 -2.81
CA SER A 286 13.61 1.76 -3.77
C SER A 286 13.87 3.15 -3.20
N ALA A 287 12.92 3.71 -2.44
CA ALA A 287 13.01 5.05 -1.88
C ALA A 287 14.01 5.13 -0.72
N GLU A 288 13.91 4.21 0.24
CA GLU A 288 14.63 4.31 1.50
C GLU A 288 15.93 3.48 1.51
N ALA A 289 15.96 2.35 0.81
CA ALA A 289 17.12 1.46 0.80
C ALA A 289 17.93 1.47 -0.50
N ALA A 290 17.50 2.21 -1.53
CA ALA A 290 18.08 2.19 -2.88
C ALA A 290 18.22 0.75 -3.45
N ARG A 291 17.24 -0.12 -3.14
CA ARG A 291 17.22 -1.52 -3.57
C ARG A 291 16.06 -1.77 -4.53
N PRO A 292 16.34 -2.27 -5.74
CA PRO A 292 15.28 -2.69 -6.65
C PRO A 292 14.61 -3.97 -6.14
N ALA A 293 13.33 -4.13 -6.44
CA ALA A 293 12.58 -5.36 -6.16
C ALA A 293 11.66 -5.69 -7.34
N VAL A 294 11.38 -6.98 -7.55
CA VAL A 294 10.46 -7.44 -8.59
C VAL A 294 9.21 -7.99 -7.93
N THR A 295 8.05 -7.45 -8.29
CA THR A 295 6.76 -7.88 -7.74
C THR A 295 6.02 -8.81 -8.67
N GLY A 296 5.10 -9.61 -8.13
CA GLY A 296 4.17 -10.41 -8.90
C GLY A 296 3.21 -11.21 -8.04
N THR A 297 2.21 -11.81 -8.67
CA THR A 297 1.15 -12.54 -7.98
C THR A 297 1.14 -14.02 -8.35
N LEU A 298 0.82 -14.87 -7.40
CA LEU A 298 0.52 -16.28 -7.68
C LEU A 298 -0.87 -16.39 -8.34
N PRO A 299 -1.02 -17.31 -9.29
CA PRO A 299 -0.03 -18.25 -9.82
C PRO A 299 0.83 -17.70 -10.96
N ASP A 300 0.63 -16.45 -11.39
CA ASP A 300 1.17 -15.86 -12.62
C ASP A 300 2.71 -15.83 -12.63
N VAL A 301 3.33 -15.51 -11.48
CA VAL A 301 4.80 -15.49 -11.33
C VAL A 301 5.47 -16.83 -11.66
N LEU A 302 4.75 -17.95 -11.50
CA LEU A 302 5.28 -19.28 -11.78
C LEU A 302 5.59 -19.49 -13.28
N THR A 303 4.97 -18.68 -14.13
CA THR A 303 5.19 -18.67 -15.58
C THR A 303 6.00 -17.46 -16.01
N THR A 304 5.65 -16.27 -15.53
CA THR A 304 6.23 -15.00 -16.01
C THR A 304 7.64 -14.74 -15.47
N GLN A 305 7.98 -15.22 -14.28
CA GLN A 305 9.27 -15.00 -13.64
C GLN A 305 10.21 -16.23 -13.64
N HIS A 306 9.81 -17.37 -14.23
CA HIS A 306 10.65 -18.56 -14.23
C HIS A 306 12.02 -18.34 -14.89
N GLY A 307 12.11 -17.41 -15.85
CA GLY A 307 13.36 -17.04 -16.51
C GLY A 307 14.39 -16.42 -15.56
N LEU A 308 13.92 -15.63 -14.57
CA LEU A 308 14.77 -15.05 -13.55
C LEU A 308 15.43 -16.13 -12.68
N LEU A 309 14.69 -17.19 -12.40
CA LEU A 309 15.15 -18.30 -11.54
C LEU A 309 16.23 -19.18 -12.25
N ARG A 310 16.26 -19.15 -13.57
CA ARG A 310 17.25 -19.93 -14.39
C ARG A 310 18.48 -19.12 -14.78
N GLY A 311 18.47 -17.82 -14.53
CA GLY A 311 19.57 -16.92 -14.90
C GLY A 311 20.78 -17.04 -13.97
N GLN A 312 21.89 -16.39 -14.36
CA GLN A 312 23.14 -16.37 -13.57
C GLN A 312 22.96 -15.78 -12.17
N LEU A 313 21.96 -14.91 -11.95
CA LEU A 313 21.67 -14.29 -10.67
C LEU A 313 20.93 -15.25 -9.69
N GLY A 314 20.42 -16.38 -10.17
CA GLY A 314 19.66 -17.34 -9.34
C GLY A 314 20.48 -18.51 -8.84
N ALA A 315 21.57 -18.84 -9.50
CA ALA A 315 22.37 -20.03 -9.15
C ALA A 315 23.38 -19.72 -8.03
N GLU A 316 23.39 -20.54 -6.99
CA GLU A 316 24.55 -20.57 -6.10
C GLU A 316 25.80 -20.94 -6.90
N PRO A 317 26.98 -20.35 -6.58
CA PRO A 317 28.22 -20.74 -7.21
C PRO A 317 28.43 -22.25 -7.05
N ASP A 318 28.80 -22.93 -8.13
CA ASP A 318 29.11 -24.34 -8.09
C ASP A 318 30.27 -24.56 -7.11
N GLU A 319 30.05 -25.32 -6.05
CA GLU A 319 31.09 -25.61 -5.03
C GLU A 319 32.30 -26.34 -5.62
N ASP A 320 32.15 -26.94 -6.79
CA ASP A 320 33.21 -27.68 -7.50
C ASP A 320 34.09 -26.80 -8.40
N ASP A 321 33.82 -25.49 -8.51
CA ASP A 321 34.66 -24.60 -9.30
C ASP A 321 35.86 -24.07 -8.49
N PHE A 322 36.77 -24.96 -8.21
CA PHE A 322 38.03 -24.73 -7.45
C PHE A 322 39.01 -23.75 -8.15
N PHE A 323 38.78 -23.39 -9.42
CA PHE A 323 39.70 -22.58 -10.23
C PHE A 323 39.24 -21.14 -10.43
N ARG A 324 38.12 -20.75 -9.83
CA ARG A 324 37.61 -19.40 -9.94
C ARG A 324 38.31 -18.49 -8.92
N ASP A 325 39.02 -17.49 -9.43
CA ASP A 325 39.69 -16.48 -8.58
C ASP A 325 38.63 -15.56 -7.94
N ARG A 326 38.32 -15.77 -6.67
CA ARG A 326 37.27 -15.07 -5.91
C ARG A 326 37.66 -13.65 -5.48
N THR A 327 38.87 -13.21 -5.79
CA THR A 327 39.40 -11.94 -5.24
C THR A 327 39.04 -10.71 -6.09
N GLU A 328 38.51 -10.87 -7.29
CA GLU A 328 38.24 -9.74 -8.22
C GLU A 328 36.79 -9.65 -8.72
N GLU A 329 35.92 -10.59 -8.39
CA GLU A 329 34.52 -10.51 -8.80
C GLU A 329 33.68 -9.77 -7.75
N PRO A 330 32.90 -8.74 -8.13
CA PRO A 330 31.91 -8.16 -7.22
C PRO A 330 30.92 -9.24 -6.80
N ASP A 331 30.51 -9.22 -5.53
CA ASP A 331 29.51 -10.15 -4.99
C ASP A 331 28.31 -10.27 -5.94
N ALA A 332 28.12 -11.46 -6.49
CA ALA A 332 27.02 -11.67 -7.44
C ALA A 332 25.70 -11.43 -6.71
N LEU A 333 24.87 -10.54 -7.26
CA LEU A 333 23.51 -10.31 -6.77
C LEU A 333 22.73 -11.63 -6.78
N ARG A 334 22.19 -12.00 -5.63
CA ARG A 334 21.40 -13.23 -5.46
C ARG A 334 19.93 -12.90 -5.30
N TYR A 335 19.06 -13.74 -5.85
CA TYR A 335 17.62 -13.61 -5.62
C TYR A 335 17.22 -14.18 -4.27
N LYS A 336 16.23 -13.51 -3.65
CA LYS A 336 15.47 -14.05 -2.51
C LYS A 336 13.99 -13.89 -2.77
N ILE A 337 13.24 -14.98 -2.67
CA ILE A 337 11.78 -14.93 -2.78
C ILE A 337 11.19 -14.60 -1.42
N LEU A 338 10.40 -13.54 -1.37
CA LEU A 338 9.53 -13.22 -0.24
C LEU A 338 8.09 -13.45 -0.67
N LEU A 339 7.46 -14.47 -0.08
CA LEU A 339 6.07 -14.81 -0.36
C LEU A 339 5.16 -14.19 0.69
N LEU A 340 4.45 -13.12 0.31
CA LEU A 340 3.51 -12.42 1.17
C LEU A 340 2.17 -13.15 1.15
N ARG A 341 1.69 -13.55 2.34
CA ARG A 341 0.49 -14.37 2.47
C ARG A 341 -0.40 -13.94 3.63
N ARG A 342 -1.70 -14.08 3.40
CA ARG A 342 -2.69 -14.08 4.47
C ARG A 342 -3.05 -15.54 4.79
N ILE A 343 -2.79 -15.97 6.03
CA ILE A 343 -3.23 -17.27 6.50
C ILE A 343 -4.64 -17.12 7.08
N GLN A 344 -5.64 -17.69 6.39
CA GLN A 344 -6.95 -17.79 7.02
C GLN A 344 -6.88 -18.81 8.18
N PRO A 345 -7.33 -18.42 9.40
CA PRO A 345 -7.53 -19.41 10.43
C PRO A 345 -8.53 -20.47 9.90
N PRO A 346 -8.30 -21.76 10.20
CA PRO A 346 -9.22 -22.80 9.78
C PRO A 346 -10.62 -22.39 10.23
N ALA A 347 -11.57 -22.38 9.29
CA ALA A 347 -12.98 -22.09 9.60
C ALA A 347 -13.37 -22.98 10.78
N GLY A 348 -13.62 -22.34 11.95
CA GLY A 348 -13.92 -23.05 13.18
C GLY A 348 -15.01 -24.08 12.89
N GLY A 349 -14.73 -25.34 13.22
CA GLY A 349 -15.58 -26.47 12.87
C GLY A 349 -17.03 -26.13 13.23
N GLN A 350 -17.87 -26.08 12.22
CA GLN A 350 -19.29 -26.22 12.44
C GLN A 350 -19.42 -27.57 13.15
N HIS A 351 -19.71 -27.51 14.46
CA HIS A 351 -20.16 -28.66 15.18
C HIS A 351 -21.30 -29.23 14.38
N HIS A 352 -21.08 -30.32 13.67
CA HIS A 352 -22.14 -31.19 13.21
C HIS A 352 -22.85 -31.69 14.49
N SER A 353 -23.90 -31.00 14.88
CA SER A 353 -24.87 -31.53 15.80
C SER A 353 -25.45 -32.77 15.12
N GLU A 354 -25.16 -33.93 15.68
CA GLU A 354 -25.76 -35.20 15.26
C GLU A 354 -27.27 -35.02 15.19
N PRO A 355 -27.94 -35.52 14.15
CA PRO A 355 -29.40 -35.48 14.08
C PRO A 355 -30.00 -36.44 15.11
N SER A 356 -30.44 -35.90 16.24
CA SER A 356 -31.33 -36.67 17.14
C SER A 356 -32.61 -37.03 16.39
N SER A 357 -32.75 -38.30 16.16
CA SER A 357 -33.95 -38.94 15.62
C SER A 357 -35.15 -38.69 16.52
N GLN A 358 -36.03 -37.77 16.18
CA GLN A 358 -37.39 -37.72 16.69
C GLN A 358 -38.40 -37.74 15.53
N THR A 359 -39.04 -38.86 15.40
CA THR A 359 -40.18 -39.12 14.52
C THR A 359 -41.44 -38.43 15.06
N GLY A 360 -41.97 -37.45 14.33
CA GLY A 360 -43.27 -36.83 14.55
C GLY A 360 -43.89 -36.36 13.23
N PRO A 361 -45.21 -36.35 13.03
CA PRO A 361 -45.86 -36.29 11.72
C PRO A 361 -45.75 -34.88 11.08
N GLN A 362 -45.49 -34.88 9.77
CA GLN A 362 -45.31 -33.73 8.92
C GLN A 362 -46.61 -32.98 8.63
N SER A 363 -46.61 -31.67 8.86
CA SER A 363 -47.52 -30.72 8.25
C SER A 363 -46.90 -30.07 7.02
N PRO A 364 -47.66 -29.66 5.98
CA PRO A 364 -47.09 -29.16 4.72
C PRO A 364 -46.41 -27.79 4.86
N PRO A 365 -45.39 -27.50 4.04
CA PRO A 365 -44.56 -26.32 4.20
C PRO A 365 -45.27 -25.04 3.74
N ALA A 366 -45.36 -24.07 4.64
CA ALA A 366 -45.61 -22.69 4.30
C ALA A 366 -44.40 -22.13 3.58
N LEU A 367 -44.62 -21.40 2.48
CA LEU A 367 -43.59 -20.60 1.77
C LEU A 367 -42.94 -19.60 2.74
N GLN A 368 -41.79 -19.96 3.29
CA GLN A 368 -40.96 -19.04 4.03
C GLN A 368 -40.13 -18.24 3.02
N ALA A 369 -40.27 -16.91 3.08
CA ALA A 369 -39.36 -15.97 2.40
C ALA A 369 -37.92 -16.32 2.77
N GLN A 370 -37.09 -16.54 1.78
CA GLN A 370 -35.66 -16.72 1.97
C GLN A 370 -35.11 -15.42 2.58
N PRO A 371 -34.33 -15.48 3.65
CA PRO A 371 -33.59 -14.31 4.10
C PRO A 371 -32.62 -13.89 2.97
N GLU A 372 -32.61 -12.62 2.67
CA GLU A 372 -31.58 -12.01 1.80
C GLU A 372 -30.21 -12.47 2.29
N PRO A 373 -29.27 -12.83 1.39
CA PRO A 373 -27.94 -13.23 1.82
C PRO A 373 -27.27 -12.02 2.49
N ASP A 374 -26.98 -12.18 3.78
CA ASP A 374 -26.12 -11.25 4.49
C ASP A 374 -24.90 -10.92 3.62
N SER A 375 -24.66 -9.62 3.45
CA SER A 375 -23.56 -9.04 2.67
C SER A 375 -22.20 -9.31 3.37
N ALA A 376 -21.89 -10.57 3.59
CA ALA A 376 -20.53 -10.98 3.92
C ALA A 376 -19.70 -10.83 2.65
N LEU A 377 -18.62 -10.04 2.73
CA LEU A 377 -17.59 -9.97 1.69
C LEU A 377 -17.30 -11.39 1.20
N ALA A 378 -17.49 -11.61 -0.11
CA ALA A 378 -17.06 -12.85 -0.72
C ALA A 378 -15.58 -13.08 -0.34
N PRO A 379 -15.19 -14.27 0.14
CA PRO A 379 -13.80 -14.54 0.51
C PRO A 379 -12.93 -14.25 -0.69
N GLU A 380 -11.81 -13.51 -0.46
CA GLU A 380 -10.82 -13.29 -1.51
C GLU A 380 -10.42 -14.63 -2.11
N PRO A 381 -10.31 -14.75 -3.44
CA PRO A 381 -9.85 -15.98 -4.06
C PRO A 381 -8.39 -16.22 -3.64
N HIS A 382 -8.17 -17.10 -2.68
CA HIS A 382 -6.84 -17.55 -2.32
C HIS A 382 -6.31 -18.47 -3.43
N PRO A 383 -5.03 -18.30 -3.84
CA PRO A 383 -4.41 -19.26 -4.73
C PRO A 383 -4.53 -20.64 -4.12
N ALA A 384 -4.89 -21.62 -4.93
CA ALA A 384 -4.99 -22.99 -4.45
C ALA A 384 -3.69 -23.37 -3.71
N PRO A 385 -3.73 -24.18 -2.64
CA PRO A 385 -2.55 -24.67 -1.94
C PRO A 385 -1.46 -25.21 -2.87
N TYR A 386 -1.86 -25.63 -4.06
CA TYR A 386 -0.99 -26.04 -5.15
C TYR A 386 -0.04 -24.95 -5.65
N ALA A 387 -0.49 -23.69 -5.81
CA ALA A 387 0.37 -22.61 -6.32
C ALA A 387 1.49 -22.28 -5.33
N VAL A 388 1.18 -22.25 -4.03
CA VAL A 388 2.17 -22.06 -2.96
C VAL A 388 3.17 -23.21 -2.91
N ALA A 389 2.68 -24.46 -2.93
CA ALA A 389 3.54 -25.65 -2.95
C ALA A 389 4.43 -25.68 -4.22
N ARG A 390 3.93 -25.18 -5.35
CA ARG A 390 4.72 -25.07 -6.58
C ARG A 390 5.78 -23.99 -6.47
N ALA A 391 5.48 -22.86 -5.81
CA ALA A 391 6.46 -21.80 -5.55
C ALA A 391 7.63 -22.33 -4.72
N HIS A 392 7.36 -23.06 -3.64
CA HIS A 392 8.40 -23.68 -2.82
C HIS A 392 9.25 -24.71 -3.60
N ARG A 393 8.61 -25.53 -4.44
CA ARG A 393 9.34 -26.47 -5.29
C ARG A 393 10.27 -25.76 -6.26
N LEU A 394 9.77 -24.71 -6.95
CA LEU A 394 10.60 -23.92 -7.87
C LEU A 394 11.79 -23.29 -7.17
N ALA A 395 11.58 -22.72 -5.98
CA ALA A 395 12.66 -22.16 -5.17
C ALA A 395 13.72 -23.22 -4.84
N THR A 396 13.27 -24.41 -4.41
CA THR A 396 14.15 -25.54 -4.09
C THR A 396 14.90 -26.04 -5.33
N ASP A 397 14.20 -26.25 -6.46
CA ASP A 397 14.78 -26.74 -7.72
C ASP A 397 15.89 -25.81 -8.24
N HIS A 398 15.76 -24.50 -7.98
CA HIS A 398 16.72 -23.47 -8.39
C HIS A 398 17.65 -23.00 -7.26
N ARG A 399 17.62 -23.63 -6.09
CA ARG A 399 18.44 -23.27 -4.90
C ARG A 399 18.30 -21.79 -4.50
N ILE A 400 17.11 -21.21 -4.65
CA ILE A 400 16.81 -19.83 -4.27
C ILE A 400 16.13 -19.84 -2.89
N GLY A 401 16.61 -18.99 -1.98
CA GLY A 401 15.98 -18.82 -0.67
C GLY A 401 14.55 -18.30 -0.81
N ILE A 402 13.58 -18.99 -0.19
CA ILE A 402 12.19 -18.55 -0.08
C ILE A 402 11.82 -18.37 1.39
N GLN A 403 11.17 -17.25 1.67
CA GLN A 403 10.65 -16.94 3.00
C GLN A 403 9.20 -16.49 2.86
N GLU A 404 8.34 -17.01 3.74
CA GLU A 404 6.97 -16.55 3.84
C GLU A 404 6.86 -15.39 4.84
N LEU A 405 6.27 -14.27 4.42
CA LEU A 405 5.80 -13.19 5.28
C LEU A 405 4.29 -13.37 5.44
N THR A 406 3.88 -13.84 6.60
CA THR A 406 2.50 -14.25 6.84
C THR A 406 1.85 -13.38 7.89
N SER A 407 0.56 -13.08 7.67
CA SER A 407 -0.32 -12.54 8.71
C SER A 407 -1.43 -13.53 9.01
N ALA A 408 -1.69 -13.74 10.30
CA ALA A 408 -2.77 -14.59 10.80
C ALA A 408 -3.99 -13.77 11.24
N GLN A 409 -4.05 -12.50 10.90
CA GLN A 409 -5.18 -11.62 11.24
C GLN A 409 -6.47 -12.13 10.59
N PRO A 410 -7.60 -12.09 11.32
CA PRO A 410 -8.85 -12.69 10.88
C PRO A 410 -9.46 -11.97 9.67
N ASP A 411 -9.23 -10.67 9.53
CA ASP A 411 -9.77 -9.84 8.46
C ASP A 411 -8.67 -9.37 7.50
N THR A 412 -9.09 -8.97 6.30
CA THR A 412 -8.17 -8.56 5.23
C THR A 412 -7.45 -7.24 5.58
N LEU A 413 -8.16 -6.28 6.19
CA LEU A 413 -7.54 -5.00 6.57
C LEU A 413 -6.46 -5.21 7.62
N GLY A 414 -6.72 -6.00 8.67
CA GLY A 414 -5.75 -6.32 9.70
C GLY A 414 -4.51 -7.01 9.12
N ALA A 415 -4.70 -7.99 8.23
CA ALA A 415 -3.59 -8.68 7.58
C ALA A 415 -2.73 -7.72 6.75
N MET A 416 -3.36 -6.84 5.96
CA MET A 416 -2.65 -5.83 5.17
C MET A 416 -1.93 -4.83 6.07
N THR A 417 -2.57 -4.39 7.16
CA THR A 417 -2.00 -3.46 8.13
C THR A 417 -0.71 -4.01 8.76
N GLU A 418 -0.73 -5.27 9.20
CA GLU A 418 0.44 -5.92 9.79
C GLU A 418 1.60 -6.02 8.79
N LEU A 419 1.31 -6.51 7.58
CA LEU A 419 2.33 -6.70 6.56
C LEU A 419 2.90 -5.36 6.07
N LEU A 420 2.06 -4.34 5.86
CA LEU A 420 2.50 -2.98 5.48
C LEU A 420 3.45 -2.41 6.52
N ALA A 421 3.05 -2.41 7.80
CA ALA A 421 3.86 -1.84 8.86
C ALA A 421 5.21 -2.57 9.00
N LEU A 422 5.20 -3.91 9.00
CA LEU A 422 6.42 -4.71 9.09
C LEU A 422 7.38 -4.44 7.93
N THR A 423 6.86 -4.40 6.70
CA THR A 423 7.70 -4.21 5.49
C THR A 423 8.21 -2.78 5.38
N ASP A 424 7.42 -1.76 5.78
CA ASP A 424 7.87 -0.37 5.79
C ASP A 424 9.02 -0.19 6.80
N PHE A 425 8.91 -0.74 8.02
CA PHE A 425 10.03 -0.76 8.98
C PHE A 425 11.27 -1.47 8.44
N ALA A 426 11.09 -2.63 7.78
CA ALA A 426 12.21 -3.39 7.22
C ALA A 426 12.95 -2.62 6.12
N ALA A 427 12.22 -1.91 5.25
CA ALA A 427 12.82 -1.07 4.22
C ALA A 427 13.65 0.08 4.82
N VAL A 428 13.13 0.74 5.87
CA VAL A 428 13.86 1.81 6.56
C VAL A 428 15.11 1.26 7.25
N TYR A 429 15.02 0.14 7.98
CA TYR A 429 16.19 -0.47 8.60
C TYR A 429 17.26 -0.89 7.58
N LEU A 430 16.84 -1.45 6.45
CA LEU A 430 17.77 -1.81 5.38
C LEU A 430 18.48 -0.57 4.83
N GLY A 431 17.77 0.53 4.66
CA GLY A 431 18.33 1.80 4.21
C GLY A 431 19.32 2.39 5.20
N LEU A 432 18.95 2.45 6.48
CA LEU A 432 19.80 2.99 7.56
C LEU A 432 21.07 2.18 7.75
N ALA A 433 20.97 0.84 7.73
CA ALA A 433 22.12 -0.06 7.91
C ALA A 433 22.99 -0.20 6.64
N SER A 434 22.44 0.07 5.46
CA SER A 434 23.24 0.16 4.24
C SER A 434 23.94 1.49 4.25
N SER A 435 25.29 1.51 4.35
CA SER A 435 26.10 2.74 4.23
C SER A 435 25.82 3.40 2.87
N ASN A 436 24.72 4.13 2.79
CA ASN A 436 24.28 4.81 1.58
C ASN A 436 24.97 6.18 1.57
N PRO A 437 25.71 6.58 0.51
CA PRO A 437 26.33 7.90 0.41
C PRO A 437 25.32 9.07 0.35
N ARG A 438 24.02 8.84 0.59
CA ARG A 438 23.02 9.89 0.77
C ARG A 438 23.19 10.69 2.07
N VAL A 439 24.03 10.23 2.99
CA VAL A 439 24.29 10.84 4.30
C VAL A 439 25.79 11.14 4.41
N ARG A 440 26.34 11.93 3.50
CA ARG A 440 27.62 12.63 3.67
C ARG A 440 27.60 13.98 2.96
#